data_764e63f97f8392a9d907637deecffa50
#
_entry.id   764e63f97f8392a9d907637deecffa50
#
_cell.length_a   1.000
_cell.length_b   1.000
_cell.length_c   1.000
_cell.angle_alpha   90.00
_cell.angle_beta   90.00
_cell.angle_gamma   90.00
#
_symmetry.space_group_name_H-M   'P 1'
#
loop_
_entity.id
_entity.type
_entity.pdbx_description
1 polymer ?
#
loop_
_entity_poly.entity_id
_entity_poly.type
_entity_poly.pdbx_seq_one_letter_code
_entity_poly.pdbx_strand_id
1 'polypeptide(L)'
;MTYAVIQIRSTINAKHEVADTLKMLNLHRVNNCTIIPKNNSYQGMLQKTKDYITWGEIKEDTLKKLLLHTSPNLKANMETIIKDLLTNKKKLQEITHPVIRLHPPLKGYRGIKKPYSMGGSLGYRGEEINELIMRMV
;
A
#
# COMPACT_ATOMS: atom_id res chain seq x y z
N MET A 1 10.17 -6.33 8.33
CA MET A 1 9.09 -6.55 7.32
C MET A 1 8.36 -5.25 7.01
N THR A 2 7.86 -5.14 5.82
CA THR A 2 7.25 -3.91 5.32
C THR A 2 5.93 -4.25 4.64
N TYR A 3 4.90 -3.43 4.89
CA TYR A 3 3.60 -3.58 4.25
C TYR A 3 3.45 -2.59 3.10
N ALA A 4 2.86 -3.06 2.00
CA ALA A 4 2.30 -2.20 0.97
C ALA A 4 0.80 -2.08 1.22
N VAL A 5 0.29 -0.86 1.25
CA VAL A 5 -1.11 -0.57 1.54
C VAL A 5 -1.74 0.14 0.34
N ILE A 6 -2.86 -0.36 -0.14
CA ILE A 6 -3.56 0.20 -1.30
C ILE A 6 -4.99 0.55 -0.89
N GLN A 7 -5.42 1.76 -1.20
CA GLN A 7 -6.79 2.18 -0.96
C GLN A 7 -7.70 1.69 -2.10
N ILE A 8 -8.73 0.94 -1.75
CA ILE A 8 -9.68 0.37 -2.71
C ILE A 8 -10.98 1.17 -2.79
N ARG A 9 -11.44 1.70 -1.65
CA ARG A 9 -12.70 2.44 -1.57
C ARG A 9 -12.47 3.90 -1.23
N SER A 10 -13.31 4.78 -1.81
CA SER A 10 -13.29 6.20 -1.51
C SER A 10 -13.68 6.48 -0.05
N THR A 11 -13.19 7.59 0.49
CA THR A 11 -13.56 8.06 1.83
C THR A 11 -14.89 8.79 1.87
N ILE A 12 -15.57 8.94 0.73
CA ILE A 12 -16.91 9.55 0.67
C ILE A 12 -17.87 8.69 1.51
N ASN A 13 -18.59 9.32 2.44
CA ASN A 13 -19.48 8.66 3.39
C ASN A 13 -18.76 7.78 4.43
N ALA A 14 -17.44 7.85 4.56
CA ALA A 14 -16.70 7.17 5.60
C ALA A 14 -16.87 7.90 6.93
N LYS A 15 -16.78 7.16 8.04
CA LYS A 15 -16.75 7.77 9.37
C LYS A 15 -15.55 8.71 9.48
N HIS A 16 -15.71 9.79 10.24
CA HIS A 16 -14.67 10.79 10.42
C HIS A 16 -13.35 10.19 10.93
N GLU A 17 -13.43 9.28 11.89
CA GLU A 17 -12.24 8.60 12.43
C GLU A 17 -11.51 7.77 11.38
N VAL A 18 -12.23 7.08 10.51
CA VAL A 18 -11.66 6.28 9.43
C VAL A 18 -11.00 7.19 8.40
N ALA A 19 -11.67 8.27 8.01
CA ALA A 19 -11.11 9.23 7.06
C ALA A 19 -9.84 9.88 7.59
N ASP A 20 -9.80 10.24 8.88
CA ASP A 20 -8.60 10.81 9.51
C ASP A 20 -7.45 9.81 9.54
N THR A 21 -7.73 8.54 9.84
CA THR A 21 -6.71 7.49 9.84
C THR A 21 -6.13 7.27 8.45
N LEU A 22 -6.97 7.30 7.40
CA LEU A 22 -6.49 7.22 6.01
C LEU A 22 -5.59 8.39 5.64
N LYS A 23 -5.89 9.59 6.11
CA LYS A 23 -5.02 10.76 5.94
C LYS A 23 -3.66 10.57 6.62
N MET A 24 -3.64 9.99 7.82
CA MET A 24 -2.39 9.68 8.52
C MET A 24 -1.55 8.65 7.77
N LEU A 25 -2.19 7.73 7.05
CA LEU A 25 -1.53 6.76 6.18
C LEU A 25 -1.14 7.35 4.82
N ASN A 26 -1.41 8.63 4.58
CA ASN A 26 -1.17 9.30 3.29
C ASN A 26 -1.99 8.71 2.13
N LEU A 27 -3.14 8.15 2.42
CA LEU A 27 -4.05 7.60 1.42
C LEU A 27 -5.24 8.54 1.26
N HIS A 28 -5.30 9.24 0.13
CA HIS A 28 -6.33 10.25 -0.14
C HIS A 28 -7.31 9.86 -1.24
N ARG A 29 -6.90 8.97 -2.12
CA ARG A 29 -7.71 8.56 -3.29
C ARG A 29 -7.63 7.06 -3.50
N VAL A 30 -8.63 6.53 -4.21
CA VAL A 30 -8.64 5.14 -4.66
C VAL A 30 -7.43 4.87 -5.54
N ASN A 31 -6.88 3.67 -5.43
CA ASN A 31 -5.68 3.21 -6.14
C ASN A 31 -4.36 3.87 -5.69
N ASN A 32 -4.37 4.68 -4.65
CA ASN A 32 -3.13 5.15 -4.05
C ASN A 32 -2.51 4.04 -3.20
N CYS A 33 -1.18 3.97 -3.25
CA CYS A 33 -0.40 2.99 -2.51
C CYS A 33 0.61 3.72 -1.61
N THR A 34 0.88 3.15 -0.45
CA THR A 34 1.96 3.60 0.41
C THR A 34 2.70 2.41 0.99
N ILE A 35 3.94 2.62 1.40
CA ILE A 35 4.78 1.61 2.04
C ILE A 35 4.99 2.02 3.49
N ILE A 36 4.66 1.14 4.40
CA ILE A 36 4.78 1.39 5.84
C ILE A 36 5.54 0.26 6.53
N PRO A 37 6.26 0.54 7.63
CA PRO A 37 6.89 -0.51 8.41
C PRO A 37 5.84 -1.33 9.18
N LYS A 38 6.17 -2.58 9.46
CA LYS A 38 5.32 -3.46 10.26
C LYS A 38 5.55 -3.17 11.74
N ASN A 39 4.69 -2.37 12.35
CA ASN A 39 4.71 -2.13 13.78
C ASN A 39 3.30 -2.06 14.36
N ASN A 40 3.19 -2.06 15.69
CA ASN A 40 1.88 -2.11 16.36
C ASN A 40 1.01 -0.89 16.08
N SER A 41 1.59 0.30 15.99
CA SER A 41 0.85 1.52 15.67
C SER A 41 0.21 1.46 14.29
N TYR A 42 0.98 1.07 13.28
CA TYR A 42 0.45 0.94 11.92
C TYR A 42 -0.54 -0.20 11.79
N GLN A 43 -0.31 -1.32 12.49
CA GLN A 43 -1.28 -2.43 12.50
C GLN A 43 -2.64 -1.99 13.05
N GLY A 44 -2.66 -1.18 14.12
CA GLY A 44 -3.89 -0.61 14.65
C GLY A 44 -4.60 0.29 13.64
N MET A 45 -3.86 1.13 12.94
CA MET A 45 -4.40 1.99 11.89
C MET A 45 -4.97 1.17 10.73
N LEU A 46 -4.31 0.10 10.32
CA LEU A 46 -4.78 -0.79 9.26
C LEU A 46 -6.08 -1.50 9.67
N GLN A 47 -6.18 -2.00 10.88
CA GLN A 47 -7.39 -2.64 11.36
C GLN A 47 -8.58 -1.68 11.41
N LYS A 48 -8.35 -0.42 11.77
CA LYS A 48 -9.38 0.60 11.82
C LYS A 48 -9.93 0.93 10.42
N THR A 49 -9.10 0.84 9.39
CA THR A 49 -9.45 1.19 8.00
C THR A 49 -9.63 -0.02 7.10
N LYS A 50 -9.71 -1.22 7.65
CA LYS A 50 -9.74 -2.49 6.89
C LYS A 50 -10.83 -2.58 5.82
N ASP A 51 -11.93 -1.87 6.00
CA ASP A 51 -13.06 -1.88 5.07
C ASP A 51 -12.85 -0.99 3.83
N TYR A 52 -11.74 -0.26 3.78
CA TYR A 52 -11.44 0.69 2.70
C TYR A 52 -10.13 0.39 1.98
N ILE A 53 -9.28 -0.44 2.58
CA ILE A 53 -7.92 -0.70 2.09
C ILE A 53 -7.64 -2.20 2.00
N THR A 54 -6.57 -2.51 1.27
CA THR A 54 -5.95 -3.84 1.34
C THR A 54 -4.46 -3.66 1.59
N TRP A 55 -3.85 -4.63 2.28
CA TRP A 55 -2.42 -4.58 2.56
C TRP A 55 -1.83 -5.97 2.61
N GLY A 56 -0.52 -6.02 2.51
CA GLY A 56 0.21 -7.27 2.62
C GLY A 56 1.71 -7.05 2.62
N GLU A 57 2.44 -8.11 2.79
CA GLU A 57 3.90 -8.09 2.86
C GLU A 57 4.48 -7.97 1.45
N ILE A 58 5.21 -6.88 1.20
CA ILE A 58 5.79 -6.61 -0.11
C ILE A 58 7.14 -7.32 -0.25
N LYS A 59 7.38 -7.88 -1.46
CA LYS A 59 8.66 -8.49 -1.82
C LYS A 59 9.59 -7.46 -2.43
N GLU A 60 10.89 -7.76 -2.40
CA GLU A 60 11.92 -6.88 -2.94
C GLU A 60 11.70 -6.52 -4.41
N ASP A 61 11.38 -7.51 -5.26
CA ASP A 61 11.15 -7.30 -6.68
C ASP A 61 9.97 -6.37 -6.95
N THR A 62 8.89 -6.54 -6.20
CA THR A 62 7.70 -5.70 -6.32
C THR A 62 7.99 -4.27 -5.86
N LEU A 63 8.72 -4.11 -4.77
CA LEU A 63 9.12 -2.81 -4.25
C LEU A 63 10.00 -2.08 -5.27
N LYS A 64 10.92 -2.79 -5.92
CA LYS A 64 11.77 -2.24 -6.98
C LYS A 64 10.94 -1.67 -8.13
N LYS A 65 9.94 -2.42 -8.60
CA LYS A 65 9.05 -1.95 -9.68
C LYS A 65 8.24 -0.73 -9.26
N LEU A 66 7.72 -0.71 -8.03
CA LEU A 66 7.00 0.46 -7.51
C LEU A 66 7.88 1.71 -7.49
N LEU A 67 9.08 1.60 -6.98
CA LEU A 67 10.01 2.72 -6.89
C LEU A 67 10.41 3.23 -8.27
N LEU A 68 10.66 2.34 -9.22
CA LEU A 68 10.96 2.72 -10.61
C LEU A 68 9.78 3.43 -11.27
N HIS A 69 8.57 2.99 -11.00
CA HIS A 69 7.35 3.62 -11.51
C HIS A 69 7.18 5.05 -10.97
N THR A 70 7.47 5.24 -9.68
CA THR A 70 7.27 6.52 -8.99
C THR A 70 8.41 7.50 -9.26
N SER A 71 9.65 7.04 -9.20
CA SER A 71 10.84 7.89 -9.30
C SER A 71 11.94 7.17 -10.07
N PRO A 72 11.93 7.26 -11.41
CA PRO A 72 12.99 6.65 -12.22
C PRO A 72 14.39 7.13 -11.88
N ASN A 73 14.53 8.31 -11.29
CA ASN A 73 15.81 8.90 -10.88
C ASN A 73 16.51 8.13 -9.76
N LEU A 74 15.80 7.26 -9.04
CA LEU A 74 16.35 6.46 -7.96
C LEU A 74 17.06 5.18 -8.44
N LYS A 75 17.10 4.94 -9.75
CA LYS A 75 17.65 3.71 -10.34
C LYS A 75 19.08 3.41 -9.90
N ALA A 76 19.93 4.43 -9.75
CA ALA A 76 21.33 4.27 -9.37
C ALA A 76 21.53 3.74 -7.94
N ASN A 77 20.63 4.09 -7.01
CA ASN A 77 20.71 3.72 -5.60
C ASN A 77 19.61 2.74 -5.17
N MET A 78 19.01 2.06 -6.13
CA MET A 78 17.81 1.25 -5.91
C MET A 78 18.01 0.17 -4.84
N GLU A 79 19.12 -0.57 -4.91
CA GLU A 79 19.39 -1.65 -3.97
C GLU A 79 19.53 -1.17 -2.53
N THR A 80 20.22 -0.06 -2.31
CA THR A 80 20.38 0.55 -0.99
C THR A 80 19.05 1.02 -0.45
N ILE A 81 18.25 1.67 -1.29
CA ILE A 81 16.92 2.17 -0.92
C ILE A 81 15.98 1.02 -0.53
N ILE A 82 15.97 -0.06 -1.30
CA ILE A 82 15.16 -1.23 -1.03
C ILE A 82 15.55 -1.86 0.31
N LYS A 83 16.84 -2.03 0.57
CA LYS A 83 17.32 -2.55 1.85
C LYS A 83 16.89 -1.67 3.01
N ASP A 84 17.04 -0.37 2.89
CA ASP A 84 16.64 0.59 3.94
C ASP A 84 15.14 0.53 4.22
N LEU A 85 14.30 0.40 3.20
CA LEU A 85 12.86 0.27 3.37
C LEU A 85 12.47 -1.06 4.01
N LEU A 86 13.06 -2.17 3.55
CA LEU A 86 12.74 -3.50 4.08
C LEU A 86 13.22 -3.70 5.51
N THR A 87 14.32 -3.07 5.89
CA THR A 87 14.84 -3.13 7.26
C THR A 87 14.28 -2.06 8.18
N ASN A 88 13.38 -1.22 7.65
CA ASN A 88 12.73 -0.11 8.38
C ASN A 88 13.71 0.98 8.87
N LYS A 89 14.90 1.08 8.26
CA LYS A 89 15.87 2.14 8.58
C LYS A 89 15.40 3.51 8.12
N LYS A 90 14.70 3.56 6.99
CA LYS A 90 14.14 4.80 6.44
C LYS A 90 12.68 4.60 6.10
N LYS A 91 11.90 5.67 6.20
CA LYS A 91 10.50 5.69 5.75
C LYS A 91 10.45 6.11 4.29
N LEU A 92 9.39 5.71 3.59
CA LEU A 92 9.20 6.07 2.19
C LEU A 92 9.23 7.59 1.98
N GLN A 93 8.62 8.34 2.88
CA GLN A 93 8.56 9.80 2.80
C GLN A 93 9.92 10.49 2.91
N GLU A 94 10.94 9.82 3.43
CA GLU A 94 12.31 10.33 3.49
C GLU A 94 13.06 10.17 2.16
N ILE A 95 12.61 9.24 1.32
CA ILE A 95 13.27 8.88 0.06
C ILE A 95 12.58 9.53 -1.13
N THR A 96 11.26 9.48 -1.15
CA THR A 96 10.44 9.96 -2.26
C THR A 96 9.08 10.41 -1.73
N HIS A 97 8.17 10.73 -2.62
CA HIS A 97 6.81 11.11 -2.24
C HIS A 97 6.16 9.97 -1.45
N PRO A 98 5.47 10.26 -0.32
CA PRO A 98 4.89 9.21 0.53
C PRO A 98 3.73 8.45 -0.12
N VAL A 99 3.17 8.98 -1.21
CA VAL A 99 2.04 8.37 -1.91
C VAL A 99 2.46 7.96 -3.30
N ILE A 100 2.19 6.71 -3.65
CA ILE A 100 2.42 6.17 -4.98
C ILE A 100 1.07 6.05 -5.67
N ARG A 101 0.90 6.72 -6.80
CA ARG A 101 -0.33 6.63 -7.60
C ARG A 101 -0.23 5.46 -8.57
N LEU A 102 -1.18 4.53 -8.48
CA LEU A 102 -1.24 3.37 -9.35
C LEU A 102 -2.43 3.48 -10.31
N HIS A 103 -2.36 2.73 -11.39
CA HIS A 103 -3.49 2.56 -12.30
C HIS A 103 -4.47 1.55 -11.73
N PRO A 104 -5.75 1.56 -12.16
CA PRO A 104 -6.66 0.47 -11.81
C PRO A 104 -6.06 -0.88 -12.23
N PRO A 105 -6.27 -1.94 -11.45
CA PRO A 105 -5.67 -3.24 -11.76
C PRO A 105 -6.25 -3.83 -13.05
N LEU A 106 -5.39 -4.47 -13.84
CA LEU A 106 -5.83 -5.27 -14.96
C LEU A 106 -6.72 -6.39 -14.42
N LYS A 107 -7.81 -6.70 -15.08
CA LYS A 107 -8.85 -7.65 -14.63
C LYS A 107 -9.64 -7.19 -13.40
N GLY A 108 -9.45 -5.95 -12.94
CA GLY A 108 -10.23 -5.35 -11.86
C GLY A 108 -9.97 -5.94 -10.47
N TYR A 109 -10.76 -5.47 -9.50
CA TYR A 109 -10.81 -6.02 -8.16
C TYR A 109 -11.89 -7.10 -8.08
N ARG A 110 -11.70 -8.05 -7.16
CA ARG A 110 -12.81 -8.87 -6.69
C ARG A 110 -13.74 -7.97 -5.87
N GLY A 111 -14.86 -8.47 -5.38
CA GLY A 111 -15.82 -7.62 -4.65
C GLY A 111 -15.17 -6.60 -3.71
N ILE A 112 -15.47 -5.32 -3.91
CA ILE A 112 -14.88 -4.22 -3.12
C ILE A 112 -15.54 -4.02 -1.76
N LYS A 113 -16.60 -4.75 -1.46
CA LYS A 113 -17.33 -4.68 -0.20
C LYS A 113 -17.04 -5.87 0.72
N LYS A 114 -16.29 -6.86 0.26
CA LYS A 114 -15.99 -8.09 1.01
C LYS A 114 -14.50 -8.17 1.32
N PRO A 115 -14.11 -8.73 2.48
CA PRO A 115 -12.69 -8.98 2.78
C PRO A 115 -12.12 -10.07 1.87
N TYR A 116 -10.80 -10.05 1.71
CA TYR A 116 -10.07 -11.00 0.87
C TYR A 116 -10.32 -12.45 1.29
N SER A 117 -10.38 -12.70 2.58
CA SER A 117 -10.64 -14.04 3.13
C SER A 117 -12.02 -14.61 2.74
N MET A 118 -12.97 -13.74 2.36
CA MET A 118 -14.32 -14.13 1.93
C MET A 118 -14.52 -13.97 0.41
N GLY A 119 -13.45 -13.96 -0.36
CA GLY A 119 -13.49 -13.83 -1.81
C GLY A 119 -13.56 -12.39 -2.33
N GLY A 120 -13.36 -11.40 -1.46
CA GLY A 120 -13.32 -9.98 -1.85
C GLY A 120 -11.92 -9.45 -2.05
N SER A 121 -11.75 -8.14 -1.90
CA SER A 121 -10.48 -7.44 -2.14
C SER A 121 -9.95 -6.69 -0.94
N LEU A 122 -10.70 -6.58 0.15
CA LEU A 122 -10.34 -5.77 1.31
C LEU A 122 -9.56 -6.53 2.37
N GLY A 123 -8.80 -5.80 3.17
CA GLY A 123 -8.08 -6.33 4.33
C GLY A 123 -6.74 -6.98 4.00
N TYR A 124 -6.25 -7.75 4.93
CA TYR A 124 -4.94 -8.41 4.81
C TYR A 124 -4.98 -9.56 3.80
N ARG A 125 -4.05 -9.53 2.85
CA ARG A 125 -3.93 -10.57 1.84
C ARG A 125 -2.53 -11.23 1.77
N GLY A 126 -1.68 -10.96 2.74
CA GLY A 126 -0.36 -11.56 2.80
C GLY A 126 0.48 -11.24 1.57
N GLU A 127 1.15 -12.24 1.03
CA GLU A 127 2.02 -12.10 -0.14
C GLU A 127 1.27 -11.85 -1.45
N GLU A 128 -0.05 -12.10 -1.48
CA GLU A 128 -0.88 -11.85 -2.65
C GLU A 128 -0.94 -10.37 -3.05
N ILE A 129 -0.52 -9.46 -2.17
CA ILE A 129 -0.41 -8.04 -2.49
C ILE A 129 0.58 -7.79 -3.63
N ASN A 130 1.60 -8.62 -3.76
CA ASN A 130 2.60 -8.49 -4.82
C ASN A 130 1.99 -8.68 -6.21
N GLU A 131 1.10 -9.67 -6.35
CA GLU A 131 0.39 -9.92 -7.60
C GLU A 131 -0.53 -8.74 -7.95
N LEU A 132 -1.27 -8.23 -6.97
CA LEU A 132 -2.14 -7.07 -7.19
C LEU A 132 -1.34 -5.86 -7.64
N ILE A 133 -0.23 -5.56 -7.00
CA ILE A 133 0.63 -4.43 -7.37
C ILE A 133 1.15 -4.59 -8.80
N MET A 134 1.56 -5.80 -9.20
CA MET A 134 2.02 -6.07 -10.55
C MET A 134 0.96 -5.79 -11.60
N ARG A 135 -0.32 -6.00 -11.27
CA ARG A 135 -1.43 -5.68 -12.17
C ARG A 135 -1.77 -4.19 -12.21
N MET A 136 -1.28 -3.40 -11.24
CA MET A 136 -1.59 -1.97 -11.11
C MET A 136 -0.46 -1.06 -11.60
N VAL A 137 0.73 -1.58 -11.69
CA VAL A 137 1.91 -0.80 -12.13
C VAL A 137 1.97 -0.60 -13.63
#